data_7135bcba15bc35102fdb32f34160abd8
#
_entry.id   7135bcba15bc35102fdb32f34160abd8
#
_cell.length_a   1.000
_cell.length_b   1.000
_cell.length_c   1.000
_cell.angle_alpha   90.00
_cell.angle_beta   90.00
_cell.angle_gamma   90.00
#
_symmetry.space_group_name_H-M   'P 1'
#
loop_
_entity.id
_entity.type
_entity.pdbx_description
1 polymer ?
#
loop_
_entity_poly.entity_id
_entity_poly.type
_entity_poly.pdbx_seq_one_letter_code
_entity_poly.pdbx_strand_id
1 'polypeptide(L)'
;MEGNQQLHPVQLREVFLASMSFNRLEEFPPFRGPLSVHANNETRVVSDTEVRAAVDVSVVFPESGDPHLAVTARGIGVFVCDPGYASIREFVEAQGGYFVYTFLRSAIASVTAHSGLPPIMLPLVAVTGPRESKEEA
;
A
#
# COMPACT_ATOMS: atom_id res chain seq x y z
N MET A 1 36.01 -0.91 -1.75
CA MET A 1 35.64 -1.10 -2.15
C MET A 1 34.77 -1.13 -2.12
N GLU A 2 34.68 -0.92 -2.26
CA GLU A 2 33.92 -1.04 -2.55
C GLU A 2 33.24 -1.32 -3.06
N GLY A 3 33.37 -1.04 -3.02
CA GLY A 3 32.56 -0.98 -3.93
C GLY A 3 31.86 -1.95 -4.71
N ASN A 4 31.75 -2.96 -4.36
CA ASN A 4 31.15 -4.01 -5.14
C ASN A 4 29.65 -4.13 -4.95
N GLN A 5 29.01 -3.10 -4.41
CA GLN A 5 27.57 -3.16 -4.31
C GLN A 5 26.95 -3.08 -5.67
N GLN A 6 26.07 -3.99 -5.95
CA GLN A 6 25.30 -3.96 -7.17
C GLN A 6 23.89 -3.52 -6.85
N LEU A 7 23.45 -2.50 -7.55
CA LEU A 7 22.08 -2.04 -7.40
C LEU A 7 21.16 -3.02 -8.10
N HIS A 8 19.99 -3.19 -7.55
CA HIS A 8 18.96 -3.96 -8.23
C HIS A 8 18.64 -3.28 -9.56
N PRO A 9 18.40 -4.05 -10.62
CA PRO A 9 18.06 -3.43 -11.91
C PRO A 9 16.81 -2.57 -11.88
N VAL A 10 15.90 -2.83 -10.96
CA VAL A 10 14.70 -2.02 -10.81
C VAL A 10 14.86 -1.16 -9.58
N GLN A 11 14.58 0.13 -9.73
CA GLN A 11 14.68 1.09 -8.64
C GLN A 11 13.31 1.71 -8.38
N LEU A 12 12.98 1.89 -7.13
CA LEU A 12 11.80 2.66 -6.74
C LEU A 12 12.18 4.13 -6.76
N ARG A 13 11.73 4.83 -7.78
CA ARG A 13 12.09 6.23 -7.96
C ARG A 13 11.31 7.14 -7.04
N GLU A 14 10.05 6.78 -6.80
CA GLU A 14 9.17 7.67 -6.06
C GLU A 14 8.04 6.84 -5.49
N VAL A 15 7.61 7.17 -4.27
CA VAL A 15 6.38 6.63 -3.71
C VAL A 15 5.64 7.80 -3.09
N PHE A 16 4.34 7.87 -3.32
CA PHE A 16 3.58 9.00 -2.80
C PHE A 16 2.16 8.59 -2.48
N LEU A 17 1.53 9.38 -1.62
CA LEU A 17 0.15 9.22 -1.25
C LEU A 17 -0.70 9.95 -2.28
N ALA A 18 -1.52 9.21 -3.01
CA ALA A 18 -2.34 9.80 -4.05
C ALA A 18 -3.65 10.32 -3.50
N SER A 19 -4.20 9.67 -2.47
CA SER A 19 -5.41 10.14 -1.83
C SER A 19 -5.52 9.53 -0.45
N MET A 20 -6.23 10.21 0.43
CA MET A 20 -6.53 9.70 1.75
C MET A 20 -7.81 10.32 2.24
N SER A 21 -8.68 9.50 2.81
CA SER A 21 -9.90 9.95 3.45
C SER A 21 -9.91 9.37 4.85
N PHE A 22 -10.17 10.22 5.83
CA PHE A 22 -10.18 9.81 7.22
C PHE A 22 -11.41 10.38 7.89
N ASN A 23 -12.20 9.52 8.54
CA ASN A 23 -13.38 9.93 9.29
C ASN A 23 -13.43 9.15 10.59
N ARG A 24 -13.74 9.85 11.67
CA ARG A 24 -13.97 9.20 12.95
C ARG A 24 -15.11 9.89 13.67
N LEU A 25 -15.77 9.16 14.58
CA LEU A 25 -16.71 9.80 15.48
C LEU A 25 -15.97 10.71 16.44
N GLU A 26 -16.60 11.83 16.83
CA GLU A 26 -16.00 12.73 17.80
C GLU A 26 -15.84 12.04 19.15
N GLU A 27 -16.86 11.30 19.56
CA GLU A 27 -16.78 10.51 20.78
C GLU A 27 -16.57 9.07 20.39
N PHE A 28 -15.39 8.57 20.65
CA PHE A 28 -14.96 7.29 20.16
C PHE A 28 -14.94 6.29 21.30
N PRO A 29 -15.78 5.25 21.25
CA PRO A 29 -15.74 4.23 22.28
C PRO A 29 -14.43 3.49 22.25
N PRO A 30 -14.07 2.78 23.33
CA PRO A 30 -12.83 2.02 23.33
C PRO A 30 -12.79 1.05 22.16
N PHE A 31 -11.60 0.87 21.60
CA PHE A 31 -11.41 -0.12 20.57
C PHE A 31 -11.73 -1.50 21.13
N ARG A 32 -12.67 -2.18 20.50
CA ARG A 32 -13.04 -3.53 20.88
C ARG A 32 -13.38 -4.28 19.61
N GLY A 33 -12.83 -5.46 19.48
CA GLY A 33 -13.08 -6.30 18.34
C GLY A 33 -12.16 -5.97 17.19
N PRO A 34 -12.30 -6.66 16.10
CA PRO A 34 -11.36 -6.57 14.99
C PRO A 34 -11.61 -5.34 14.13
N LEU A 35 -10.54 -4.89 13.52
CA LEU A 35 -10.62 -3.95 12.41
C LEU A 35 -10.85 -4.74 11.13
N SER A 36 -11.60 -4.16 10.21
CA SER A 36 -11.72 -4.70 8.88
C SER A 36 -10.69 -4.00 8.00
N VAL A 37 -9.74 -4.75 7.46
CA VAL A 37 -8.68 -4.19 6.64
C VAL A 37 -8.72 -4.87 5.28
N HIS A 38 -8.80 -4.07 4.24
CA HIS A 38 -8.78 -4.57 2.87
C HIS A 38 -7.67 -3.85 2.12
N ALA A 39 -6.90 -4.62 1.34
CA ALA A 39 -5.84 -4.05 0.53
C ALA A 39 -5.85 -4.74 -0.81
N ASN A 40 -5.74 -3.95 -1.88
CA ASN A 40 -5.55 -4.53 -3.19
C ASN A 40 -4.57 -3.68 -3.95
N ASN A 41 -4.02 -4.25 -5.01
CA ASN A 41 -3.05 -3.52 -5.80
C ASN A 41 -3.30 -3.75 -7.28
N GLU A 42 -2.76 -2.86 -8.07
CA GLU A 42 -2.75 -3.03 -9.51
C GLU A 42 -1.43 -2.53 -10.05
N THR A 43 -1.04 -3.11 -11.17
CA THR A 43 0.20 -2.77 -11.83
C THR A 43 -0.13 -2.12 -13.16
N ARG A 44 0.54 -1.01 -13.45
CA ARG A 44 0.32 -0.31 -14.71
C ARG A 44 1.64 -0.08 -15.39
N VAL A 45 1.77 -0.57 -16.61
CA VAL A 45 2.96 -0.38 -17.40
C VAL A 45 2.86 0.97 -18.12
N VAL A 46 3.81 1.85 -17.85
CA VAL A 46 3.84 3.16 -18.49
C VAL A 46 4.70 3.09 -19.76
N SER A 47 5.84 2.41 -19.65
CA SER A 47 6.75 2.26 -20.79
C SER A 47 7.64 1.05 -20.51
N ASP A 48 8.57 0.81 -21.40
CA ASP A 48 9.52 -0.29 -21.22
C ASP A 48 10.40 -0.10 -20.01
N THR A 49 10.54 1.13 -19.53
CA THR A 49 11.45 1.43 -18.43
C THR A 49 10.73 2.00 -17.20
N GLU A 50 9.40 2.06 -17.22
CA GLU A 50 8.66 2.59 -16.09
C GLU A 50 7.37 1.81 -15.88
N VAL A 51 7.19 1.28 -14.67
CA VAL A 51 5.98 0.55 -14.29
C VAL A 51 5.56 1.09 -12.93
N ARG A 52 4.26 1.24 -12.73
CA ARG A 52 3.72 1.77 -11.49
C ARG A 52 2.91 0.71 -10.77
N ALA A 53 3.01 0.73 -9.45
CA ALA A 53 2.16 -0.07 -8.57
C ALA A 53 1.27 0.86 -7.79
N ALA A 54 -0.03 0.59 -7.79
CA ALA A 54 -0.98 1.34 -6.99
C ALA A 54 -1.59 0.40 -5.98
N VAL A 55 -1.65 0.83 -4.72
CA VAL A 55 -2.22 0.03 -3.65
C VAL A 55 -3.30 0.86 -2.98
N ASP A 56 -4.47 0.25 -2.82
CA ASP A 56 -5.58 0.85 -2.10
C ASP A 56 -5.77 0.08 -0.81
N VAL A 57 -5.89 0.81 0.30
CA VAL A 57 -6.11 0.23 1.62
C VAL A 57 -7.35 0.86 2.21
N SER A 58 -8.18 0.04 2.81
CA SER A 58 -9.40 0.50 3.49
C SER A 58 -9.41 -0.12 4.88
N VAL A 59 -9.63 0.71 5.90
CA VAL A 59 -9.71 0.28 7.28
C VAL A 59 -11.02 0.78 7.85
N VAL A 60 -11.80 -0.12 8.43
CA VAL A 60 -13.11 0.22 9.00
C VAL A 60 -13.22 -0.41 10.38
N PHE A 61 -13.74 0.35 11.33
CA PHE A 61 -14.01 -0.15 12.69
C PHE A 61 -15.35 0.40 13.17
N PRO A 62 -16.22 -0.42 13.71
CA PRO A 62 -16.12 -1.88 13.79
C PRO A 62 -16.32 -2.51 12.43
N GLU A 63 -16.06 -3.81 12.39
CA GLU A 63 -16.11 -4.54 11.14
C GLU A 63 -17.52 -4.55 10.55
N SER A 64 -18.52 -4.53 11.38
CA SER A 64 -19.91 -4.50 10.93
C SER A 64 -20.67 -3.44 11.70
N GLY A 65 -21.77 -2.98 11.12
CA GLY A 65 -22.56 -1.90 11.69
C GLY A 65 -22.07 -0.55 11.21
N ASP A 66 -22.55 0.51 11.85
CA ASP A 66 -22.14 1.86 11.49
C ASP A 66 -20.69 2.07 11.89
N PRO A 67 -19.86 2.53 10.98
CA PRO A 67 -18.44 2.70 11.30
C PRO A 67 -18.21 3.84 12.27
N HIS A 68 -17.35 3.58 13.26
CA HIS A 68 -16.83 4.62 14.13
C HIS A 68 -15.59 5.25 13.54
N LEU A 69 -14.93 4.53 12.65
CA LEU A 69 -13.69 4.95 12.02
C LEU A 69 -13.66 4.37 10.62
N ALA A 70 -13.33 5.19 9.66
CA ALA A 70 -13.15 4.74 8.28
C ALA A 70 -11.98 5.48 7.67
N VAL A 71 -11.02 4.74 7.16
CA VAL A 71 -9.83 5.30 6.52
C VAL A 71 -9.67 4.62 5.17
N THR A 72 -9.49 5.42 4.13
CA THR A 72 -9.10 4.87 2.82
C THR A 72 -7.87 5.63 2.36
N ALA A 73 -6.97 4.90 1.72
CA ALA A 73 -5.73 5.52 1.25
C ALA A 73 -5.30 4.84 -0.02
N ARG A 74 -4.77 5.63 -0.94
CA ARG A 74 -4.20 5.10 -2.17
C ARG A 74 -2.78 5.60 -2.29
N GLY A 75 -1.84 4.67 -2.44
CA GLY A 75 -0.45 4.99 -2.65
C GLY A 75 -0.01 4.53 -4.02
N ILE A 76 0.97 5.21 -4.56
CA ILE A 76 1.52 4.87 -5.87
C ILE A 76 3.03 4.84 -5.76
N GLY A 77 3.61 3.75 -6.29
CA GLY A 77 5.05 3.62 -6.41
C GLY A 77 5.43 3.64 -7.88
N VAL A 78 6.47 4.38 -8.19
CA VAL A 78 6.98 4.50 -9.56
C VAL A 78 8.30 3.75 -9.62
N PHE A 79 8.32 2.69 -10.41
CA PHE A 79 9.49 1.82 -10.54
C PHE A 79 10.09 2.02 -11.93
N VAL A 80 11.39 2.12 -11.96
CA VAL A 80 12.11 2.38 -13.22
C VAL A 80 13.26 1.40 -13.35
N CYS A 81 13.69 1.19 -14.59
CA CYS A 81 14.83 0.33 -14.87
C CYS A 81 15.58 0.89 -16.07
N ASP A 82 16.76 0.33 -16.31
CA ASP A 82 17.53 0.68 -17.48
C ASP A 82 16.88 0.10 -18.73
N PRO A 83 17.07 0.75 -19.88
CA PRO A 83 16.60 0.17 -21.13
C PRO A 83 17.21 -1.22 -21.33
N GLY A 84 16.40 -2.13 -21.82
CA GLY A 84 16.89 -3.49 -22.06
C GLY A 84 16.61 -4.46 -20.95
N TYR A 85 16.23 -3.98 -19.77
CA TYR A 85 15.83 -4.89 -18.71
C TYR A 85 14.38 -5.32 -18.96
N ALA A 86 14.17 -6.58 -19.27
CA ALA A 86 12.87 -7.01 -19.78
C ALA A 86 11.89 -7.42 -18.69
N SER A 87 12.34 -7.55 -17.44
CA SER A 87 11.52 -8.17 -16.39
C SER A 87 10.98 -7.17 -15.38
N ILE A 88 10.94 -5.90 -15.72
CA ILE A 88 10.44 -4.90 -14.75
C ILE A 88 8.98 -5.14 -14.39
N ARG A 89 8.17 -5.52 -15.38
CA ARG A 89 6.76 -5.74 -15.11
C ARG A 89 6.56 -6.88 -14.13
N GLU A 90 7.26 -7.99 -14.35
CA GLU A 90 7.15 -9.14 -13.46
C GLU A 90 7.61 -8.79 -12.06
N PHE A 91 8.70 -8.01 -11.96
CA PHE A 91 9.17 -7.62 -10.64
C PHE A 91 8.14 -6.79 -9.91
N VAL A 92 7.55 -5.80 -10.58
CA VAL A 92 6.58 -4.92 -9.94
C VAL A 92 5.32 -5.68 -9.58
N GLU A 93 4.88 -6.60 -10.46
CA GLU A 93 3.72 -7.41 -10.13
C GLU A 93 3.96 -8.28 -8.91
N ALA A 94 5.17 -8.77 -8.73
CA ALA A 94 5.48 -9.65 -7.63
C ALA A 94 5.75 -8.90 -6.33
N GLN A 95 6.38 -7.73 -6.40
CA GLN A 95 6.91 -7.10 -5.19
C GLN A 95 6.53 -5.64 -5.04
N GLY A 96 6.09 -4.99 -6.12
CA GLY A 96 5.84 -3.54 -6.05
C GLY A 96 4.78 -3.17 -5.03
N GLY A 97 3.72 -3.98 -4.94
CA GLY A 97 2.66 -3.70 -3.99
C GLY A 97 3.12 -3.71 -2.55
N TYR A 98 4.08 -4.59 -2.23
CA TYR A 98 4.58 -4.65 -0.87
C TYR A 98 5.25 -3.35 -0.46
N PHE A 99 6.07 -2.77 -1.35
CA PHE A 99 6.75 -1.53 -1.02
C PHE A 99 5.75 -0.41 -0.79
N VAL A 100 4.72 -0.33 -1.64
CA VAL A 100 3.72 0.72 -1.50
C VAL A 100 2.88 0.50 -0.25
N TYR A 101 2.51 -0.75 0.03
CA TYR A 101 1.75 -1.06 1.23
C TYR A 101 2.51 -0.67 2.49
N THR A 102 3.82 -0.93 2.52
CA THR A 102 4.65 -0.56 3.66
C THR A 102 4.62 0.95 3.88
N PHE A 103 4.66 1.71 2.79
CA PHE A 103 4.54 3.15 2.87
C PHE A 103 3.17 3.55 3.44
N LEU A 104 2.10 2.91 2.98
CA LEU A 104 0.76 3.24 3.47
C LEU A 104 0.57 2.86 4.93
N ARG A 105 1.22 1.80 5.40
CA ARG A 105 1.15 1.47 6.82
C ARG A 105 1.60 2.65 7.68
N SER A 106 2.69 3.27 7.28
CA SER A 106 3.20 4.41 8.01
C SER A 106 2.24 5.60 7.93
N ALA A 107 1.69 5.86 6.76
CA ALA A 107 0.77 7.00 6.59
C ALA A 107 -0.49 6.81 7.43
N ILE A 108 -1.03 5.61 7.48
CA ILE A 108 -2.25 5.36 8.23
C ILE A 108 -1.97 5.41 9.72
N ALA A 109 -0.84 4.88 10.19
CA ALA A 109 -0.49 5.01 11.59
C ALA A 109 -0.38 6.47 11.99
N SER A 110 0.21 7.29 11.13
CA SER A 110 0.40 8.69 11.40
C SER A 110 -0.93 9.44 11.49
N VAL A 111 -1.84 9.21 10.54
CA VAL A 111 -3.10 9.95 10.55
C VAL A 111 -3.97 9.56 11.73
N THR A 112 -3.96 8.26 12.12
CA THR A 112 -4.75 7.87 13.28
C THR A 112 -4.17 8.43 14.56
N ALA A 113 -2.85 8.51 14.67
CA ALA A 113 -2.23 9.13 15.83
C ALA A 113 -2.60 10.62 15.92
N HIS A 114 -2.63 11.30 14.81
CA HIS A 114 -3.01 12.71 14.79
C HIS A 114 -4.46 12.93 15.15
N SER A 115 -5.28 11.91 15.04
CA SER A 115 -6.70 12.03 15.38
C SER A 115 -6.97 11.78 16.85
N GLY A 116 -5.94 11.57 17.65
CA GLY A 116 -6.12 11.32 19.07
C GLY A 116 -6.38 9.87 19.42
N LEU A 117 -6.30 8.97 18.44
CA LEU A 117 -6.47 7.54 18.68
C LEU A 117 -5.10 6.89 18.77
N PRO A 118 -5.01 5.69 19.35
CA PRO A 118 -3.77 4.92 19.23
C PRO A 118 -3.46 4.68 17.76
N PRO A 119 -2.18 4.76 17.36
CA PRO A 119 -1.86 4.53 15.96
C PRO A 119 -2.29 3.14 15.51
N ILE A 120 -2.92 3.08 14.36
CA ILE A 120 -3.31 1.80 13.80
C ILE A 120 -2.13 1.25 13.02
N MET A 121 -1.67 0.08 13.45
CA MET A 121 -0.56 -0.61 12.80
C MET A 121 -1.13 -1.72 11.97
N LEU A 122 -1.17 -1.51 10.66
CA LEU A 122 -1.69 -2.53 9.76
C LEU A 122 -0.81 -3.76 9.81
N PRO A 123 -1.42 -4.95 9.65
CA PRO A 123 -0.63 -6.18 9.70
C PRO A 123 0.29 -6.27 8.49
N LEU A 124 1.35 -7.05 8.64
CA LEU A 124 2.15 -7.44 7.50
C LEU A 124 1.34 -8.47 6.71
N VAL A 125 1.16 -8.20 5.45
CA VAL A 125 0.41 -9.10 4.58
C VAL A 125 1.22 -9.28 3.31
N ALA A 126 0.96 -10.39 2.64
CA ALA A 126 1.49 -10.59 1.31
C ALA A 126 0.59 -9.84 0.35
N VAL A 127 1.11 -8.76 -0.22
CA VAL A 127 0.38 -7.99 -1.21
C VAL A 127 0.80 -8.51 -2.56
N THR A 128 -0.08 -9.26 -3.19
CA THR A 128 0.20 -9.84 -4.48
C THR A 128 -0.49 -9.06 -5.57
N GLY A 129 -0.12 -9.33 -6.80
CA GLY A 129 -0.67 -8.59 -7.92
C GLY A 129 -2.11 -8.96 -8.24
N PRO A 130 -2.66 -8.31 -9.25
CA PRO A 130 -4.06 -8.56 -9.63
C PRO A 130 -4.31 -10.00 -10.01
N ARG A 131 -3.26 -10.73 -10.38
CA ARG A 131 -3.42 -12.12 -10.75
C ARG A 131 -4.06 -12.93 -9.65
N GLU A 132 -3.69 -12.64 -8.40
CA GLU A 132 -4.27 -13.39 -7.31
C GLU A 132 -5.76 -13.11 -7.19
N SER A 133 -6.17 -11.87 -7.38
CA SER A 133 -7.58 -11.54 -7.34
C SER A 133 -8.35 -12.33 -8.37
N LYS A 134 -7.79 -12.50 -9.55
CA LYS A 134 -8.46 -13.24 -10.60
C LYS A 134 -8.62 -14.70 -10.25
N GLU A 135 -7.64 -15.24 -9.56
CA GLU A 135 -7.71 -16.65 -9.21
C GLU A 135 -8.82 -16.92 -8.22
N GLU A 136 -9.13 -15.95 -7.41
CA GLU A 136 -10.18 -16.13 -6.45
C GLU A 136 -11.57 -16.07 -7.07
N ALA A 137 -11.65 -15.49 -8.22
CA ALA A 137 -12.91 -15.50 -8.91
C ALA A 137 -13.19 -16.86 -9.47
#